data_b41c845d6dcbdb35464ce5b2fb3e3507
#
_entry.id   b41c845d6dcbdb35464ce5b2fb3e3507
#
_cell.length_a   1.000
_cell.length_b   1.000
_cell.length_c   1.000
_cell.angle_alpha   90.00
_cell.angle_beta   90.00
_cell.angle_gamma   90.00
#
_symmetry.space_group_name_H-M   'P 1'
#
loop_
_entity.id
_entity.type
_entity.pdbx_description
1 polymer ?
#
loop_
_entity_poly.entity_id
_entity_poly.type
_entity_poly.pdbx_seq_one_letter_code
_entity_poly.pdbx_strand_id
1 'polypeptide(L)'
;MSKIKDILSIELENDIKNVIDLNSQNEEDIKEELDGFILTESLAKHLSDFLDVFCSDMKESGVWLSGFYGSGKSYFAKMIGFLIANPVIKGTSMRDRFMPKLIGLKNKEILENQIRSLDKTDYQVTLFDCAKVDSSYGLSYMAMSHFLLSLGFLSNWIGMMEFNLMLENKYDKFLATVKEQNAGKDWHDIRKKMSAVSALKKAILTFMAEDEYEETRKLIDEKIKTYDATKLKDDLMLYLELYPEKKIVFFIDEVSEALSQKKINLLDLEGLSEALSSLGNRVWTVQLFFERKVRISKK
;
A
#
# COMPACT_ATOMS: atom_id res chain seq x y z
N MET A 1 -0.59 15.27 44.37
CA MET A 1 -1.43 14.62 43.32
C MET A 1 -0.54 14.38 42.12
N SER A 2 -0.22 13.12 41.80
CA SER A 2 0.48 12.79 40.56
C SER A 2 -0.40 13.16 39.37
N LYS A 3 0.19 13.80 38.40
CA LYS A 3 -0.51 14.16 37.15
C LYS A 3 -0.74 12.89 36.34
N ILE A 4 -1.82 12.81 35.58
CA ILE A 4 -2.13 11.64 34.71
C ILE A 4 -0.93 11.28 33.81
N LYS A 5 -0.17 12.27 33.33
CA LYS A 5 1.04 12.07 32.55
C LYS A 5 2.16 11.31 33.30
N ASP A 6 2.17 11.32 34.63
CA ASP A 6 3.19 10.62 35.42
C ASP A 6 2.86 9.11 35.57
N ILE A 7 1.66 8.70 35.13
CA ILE A 7 1.13 7.34 35.22
C ILE A 7 1.15 6.64 33.84
N LEU A 8 1.19 7.43 32.75
CA LEU A 8 1.20 6.92 31.41
C LEU A 8 2.64 6.73 30.92
N SER A 9 2.94 5.57 30.39
CA SER A 9 4.23 5.25 29.74
C SER A 9 4.37 5.84 28.32
N ILE A 10 3.46 6.73 27.92
CA ILE A 10 3.40 7.36 26.59
C ILE A 10 3.49 8.87 26.79
N GLU A 11 4.34 9.54 26.01
CA GLU A 11 4.39 11.00 25.98
C GLU A 11 3.10 11.53 25.33
N LEU A 12 2.27 12.26 26.11
CA LEU A 12 0.98 12.81 25.69
C LEU A 12 1.11 13.97 24.69
N GLU A 13 2.32 14.41 24.40
CA GLU A 13 2.60 15.54 23.49
C GLU A 13 2.77 15.08 22.03
N ASN A 14 2.81 13.77 21.77
CA ASN A 14 2.86 13.25 20.42
C ASN A 14 1.46 13.29 19.81
N ASP A 15 1.26 14.15 18.82
CA ASP A 15 0.06 14.18 17.99
C ASP A 15 -0.13 12.80 17.37
N ILE A 16 -1.17 12.09 17.80
CA ILE A 16 -1.60 10.85 17.15
C ILE A 16 -2.01 11.24 15.73
N LYS A 17 -1.16 10.92 14.75
CA LYS A 17 -1.49 11.15 13.34
C LYS A 17 -2.75 10.36 13.01
N ASN A 18 -3.86 11.07 12.81
CA ASN A 18 -5.16 10.48 12.49
C ASN A 18 -5.19 9.80 11.11
N VAL A 19 -4.17 10.02 10.27
CA VAL A 19 -4.03 9.41 8.95
C VAL A 19 -2.76 8.58 8.94
N ILE A 20 -2.97 7.31 8.77
CA ILE A 20 -1.92 6.29 8.73
C ILE A 20 -1.46 6.13 7.27
N ASP A 21 -0.24 6.52 6.95
CA ASP A 21 0.36 6.36 5.64
C ASP A 21 1.46 5.30 5.67
N LEU A 22 1.26 4.15 5.02
CA LEU A 22 2.29 3.12 4.85
C LEU A 22 3.46 3.62 4.00
N ASN A 23 3.22 4.64 3.18
CA ASN A 23 4.22 5.25 2.32
C ASN A 23 4.97 6.40 3.03
N SER A 24 4.73 6.63 4.34
CA SER A 24 5.51 7.57 5.13
C SER A 24 6.97 7.11 5.14
N GLN A 25 7.83 7.86 4.49
CA GLN A 25 9.27 7.59 4.41
C GLN A 25 10.03 7.98 5.69
N ASN A 26 9.32 8.45 6.73
CA ASN A 26 9.93 8.81 8.00
C ASN A 26 10.00 7.58 8.93
N GLU A 27 11.21 7.03 9.07
CA GLU A 27 11.48 5.87 9.95
C GLU A 27 11.09 6.14 11.41
N GLU A 28 11.18 7.38 11.86
CA GLU A 28 10.82 7.76 13.24
C GLU A 28 9.31 7.60 13.46
N ASP A 29 8.50 8.11 12.54
CA ASP A 29 7.04 7.99 12.61
C ASP A 29 6.59 6.51 12.66
N ILE A 30 7.19 5.67 11.81
CA ILE A 30 6.86 4.23 11.79
C ILE A 30 7.26 3.56 13.11
N LYS A 31 8.41 3.95 13.65
CA LYS A 31 8.88 3.43 14.95
C LYS A 31 7.94 3.83 16.10
N GLU A 32 7.56 5.10 16.19
CA GLU A 32 6.64 5.61 17.20
C GLU A 32 5.28 4.91 17.13
N GLU A 33 4.75 4.72 15.93
CA GLU A 33 3.50 3.99 15.73
C GLU A 33 3.61 2.53 16.19
N LEU A 34 4.71 1.85 15.85
CA LEU A 34 4.94 0.50 16.35
C LEU A 34 5.06 0.48 17.87
N ASP A 35 5.85 1.38 18.45
CA ASP A 35 6.06 1.42 19.90
C ASP A 35 4.74 1.65 20.65
N GLY A 36 3.87 2.53 20.11
CA GLY A 36 2.54 2.79 20.65
C GLY A 36 1.49 1.68 20.44
N PHE A 37 1.76 0.72 19.55
CA PHE A 37 0.81 -0.36 19.28
C PHE A 37 0.77 -1.38 20.42
N ILE A 38 -0.41 -1.61 20.98
CA ILE A 38 -0.64 -2.60 22.05
C ILE A 38 -1.33 -3.82 21.44
N LEU A 39 -0.64 -4.95 21.41
CA LEU A 39 -1.20 -6.22 20.94
C LEU A 39 -1.89 -6.94 22.10
N THR A 40 -3.23 -6.81 22.16
CA THR A 40 -4.05 -7.53 23.14
C THR A 40 -4.27 -8.98 22.74
N GLU A 41 -4.70 -9.84 23.64
CA GLU A 41 -5.07 -11.25 23.34
C GLU A 41 -6.11 -11.37 22.20
N SER A 42 -7.08 -10.44 22.15
CA SER A 42 -8.08 -10.41 21.08
C SER A 42 -7.46 -10.06 19.73
N LEU A 43 -6.61 -9.02 19.68
CA LEU A 43 -5.92 -8.64 18.45
C LEU A 43 -4.91 -9.70 18.01
N ALA A 44 -4.23 -10.35 18.96
CA ALA A 44 -3.31 -11.45 18.71
C ALA A 44 -4.03 -12.66 18.06
N LYS A 45 -5.26 -12.95 18.50
CA LYS A 45 -6.09 -13.97 17.88
C LYS A 45 -6.45 -13.57 16.44
N HIS A 46 -6.95 -12.35 16.21
CA HIS A 46 -7.30 -11.88 14.87
C HIS A 46 -6.09 -11.82 13.93
N LEU A 47 -4.91 -11.46 14.44
CA LEU A 47 -3.67 -11.51 13.68
C LEU A 47 -3.31 -12.95 13.28
N SER A 48 -3.44 -13.91 14.20
CA SER A 48 -3.20 -15.32 13.93
C SER A 48 -4.18 -15.86 12.89
N ASP A 49 -5.48 -15.59 13.06
CA ASP A 49 -6.53 -16.00 12.12
C ASP A 49 -6.26 -15.43 10.71
N PHE A 50 -5.84 -14.15 10.62
CA PHE A 50 -5.46 -13.52 9.35
C PHE A 50 -4.24 -14.20 8.72
N LEU A 51 -3.17 -14.41 9.50
CA LEU A 51 -1.92 -15.01 8.99
C LEU A 51 -2.12 -16.48 8.58
N ASP A 52 -2.98 -17.23 9.23
CA ASP A 52 -3.34 -18.61 8.83
C ASP A 52 -3.93 -18.64 7.42
N VAL A 53 -4.87 -17.73 7.13
CA VAL A 53 -5.47 -17.63 5.80
C VAL A 53 -4.46 -17.07 4.78
N PHE A 54 -3.74 -16.01 5.14
CA PHE A 54 -2.83 -15.31 4.25
C PHE A 54 -1.62 -16.16 3.82
N CYS A 55 -1.09 -16.97 4.75
CA CYS A 55 0.06 -17.85 4.49
C CYS A 55 -0.35 -19.22 3.91
N SER A 56 -1.66 -19.51 3.80
CA SER A 56 -2.16 -20.74 3.20
C SER A 56 -2.15 -20.66 1.67
N ASP A 57 -2.14 -21.83 1.01
CA ASP A 57 -2.24 -21.93 -0.45
C ASP A 57 -3.70 -21.83 -0.96
N MET A 58 -4.59 -21.16 -0.21
CA MET A 58 -5.98 -20.97 -0.61
C MET A 58 -6.08 -20.10 -1.87
N LYS A 59 -7.09 -20.38 -2.70
CA LYS A 59 -7.33 -19.61 -3.94
C LYS A 59 -7.94 -18.23 -3.66
N GLU A 60 -8.59 -18.08 -2.51
CA GLU A 60 -9.25 -16.85 -2.09
C GLU A 60 -8.17 -15.86 -1.61
N SER A 61 -8.16 -14.68 -2.20
CA SER A 61 -7.16 -13.64 -1.96
C SER A 61 -7.76 -12.33 -1.44
N GLY A 62 -8.93 -12.41 -0.77
CA GLY A 62 -9.62 -11.25 -0.21
C GLY A 62 -9.97 -11.45 1.26
N VAL A 63 -9.69 -10.45 2.10
CA VAL A 63 -10.06 -10.41 3.52
C VAL A 63 -10.82 -9.12 3.83
N TRP A 64 -11.90 -9.26 4.60
CA TRP A 64 -12.66 -8.12 5.10
C TRP A 64 -12.39 -7.94 6.59
N LEU A 65 -11.84 -6.78 6.95
CA LEU A 65 -11.68 -6.36 8.34
C LEU A 65 -12.87 -5.46 8.72
N SER A 66 -13.80 -5.99 9.50
CA SER A 66 -14.97 -5.22 9.96
C SER A 66 -14.87 -4.86 11.43
N GLY A 67 -15.56 -3.79 11.83
CA GLY A 67 -15.67 -3.37 13.23
C GLY A 67 -16.19 -1.93 13.36
N PHE A 68 -16.46 -1.49 14.58
CA PHE A 68 -17.03 -0.17 14.86
C PHE A 68 -16.04 0.97 14.58
N TYR A 69 -16.58 2.17 14.36
CA TYR A 69 -15.79 3.39 14.27
C TYR A 69 -14.95 3.59 15.55
N GLY A 70 -13.68 3.96 15.39
CA GLY A 70 -12.77 4.15 16.52
C GLY A 70 -12.26 2.87 17.18
N SER A 71 -12.52 1.67 16.62
CA SER A 71 -12.02 0.40 17.17
C SER A 71 -10.56 0.08 16.84
N GLY A 72 -9.85 0.97 16.15
CA GLY A 72 -8.44 0.79 15.79
C GLY A 72 -8.18 -0.06 14.55
N LYS A 73 -9.19 -0.32 13.69
CA LYS A 73 -9.04 -1.16 12.47
C LYS A 73 -7.93 -0.69 11.54
N SER A 74 -7.93 0.60 11.18
CA SER A 74 -6.92 1.17 10.28
C SER A 74 -5.52 1.02 10.88
N TYR A 75 -5.39 1.19 12.18
CA TYR A 75 -4.13 1.00 12.89
C TYR A 75 -3.68 -0.47 12.90
N PHE A 76 -4.62 -1.39 13.15
CA PHE A 76 -4.35 -2.84 13.08
C PHE A 76 -3.98 -3.28 11.66
N ALA A 77 -4.73 -2.84 10.64
CA ALA A 77 -4.42 -3.11 9.24
C ALA A 77 -3.04 -2.58 8.83
N LYS A 78 -2.66 -1.40 9.31
CA LYS A 78 -1.32 -0.84 9.10
C LYS A 78 -0.24 -1.71 9.72
N MET A 79 -0.44 -2.18 10.95
CA MET A 79 0.52 -3.07 11.61
C MET A 79 0.67 -4.39 10.84
N ILE A 80 -0.42 -4.96 10.33
CA ILE A 80 -0.37 -6.12 9.43
C ILE A 80 0.41 -5.78 8.16
N GLY A 81 0.13 -4.64 7.53
CA GLY A 81 0.84 -4.17 6.34
C GLY A 81 2.36 -4.04 6.59
N PHE A 82 2.76 -3.49 7.72
CA PHE A 82 4.16 -3.40 8.11
C PHE A 82 4.80 -4.77 8.37
N LEU A 83 4.09 -5.71 8.99
CA LEU A 83 4.60 -7.07 9.19
C LEU A 83 4.81 -7.78 7.84
N ILE A 84 3.90 -7.60 6.89
CA ILE A 84 4.02 -8.17 5.55
C ILE A 84 5.16 -7.52 4.77
N ALA A 85 5.20 -6.17 4.70
CA ALA A 85 6.21 -5.42 3.96
C ALA A 85 7.61 -5.52 4.57
N ASN A 86 7.71 -5.73 5.89
CA ASN A 86 8.94 -5.88 6.67
C ASN A 86 10.01 -4.79 6.42
N PRO A 87 9.67 -3.49 6.45
CA PRO A 87 10.67 -2.45 6.26
C PRO A 87 11.75 -2.52 7.32
N VAL A 88 12.98 -2.15 6.93
CA VAL A 88 14.10 -2.00 7.88
C VAL A 88 14.07 -0.57 8.44
N ILE A 89 13.96 -0.43 9.75
CA ILE A 89 13.87 0.82 10.47
C ILE A 89 15.06 0.92 11.44
N LYS A 90 15.91 1.92 11.25
CA LYS A 90 17.14 2.08 12.07
C LYS A 90 17.92 0.76 12.20
N GLY A 91 18.10 0.07 11.08
CA GLY A 91 18.88 -1.15 10.98
C GLY A 91 18.23 -2.43 11.55
N THR A 92 16.96 -2.38 11.97
CA THR A 92 16.23 -3.56 12.47
C THR A 92 14.96 -3.76 11.66
N SER A 93 14.66 -5.00 11.26
CA SER A 93 13.45 -5.32 10.52
C SER A 93 12.18 -5.07 11.36
N MET A 94 11.06 -4.75 10.70
CA MET A 94 9.79 -4.55 11.38
C MET A 94 9.35 -5.82 12.12
N ARG A 95 9.56 -6.99 11.54
CA ARG A 95 9.21 -8.28 12.16
C ARG A 95 9.98 -8.49 13.46
N ASP A 96 11.31 -8.22 13.46
CA ASP A 96 12.12 -8.33 14.68
C ASP A 96 11.69 -7.32 15.76
N ARG A 97 11.33 -6.09 15.36
CA ARG A 97 10.79 -5.08 16.29
C ARG A 97 9.43 -5.45 16.85
N PHE A 98 8.65 -6.24 16.12
CA PHE A 98 7.33 -6.68 16.58
C PHE A 98 7.39 -7.86 17.55
N MET A 99 8.42 -8.71 17.49
CA MET A 99 8.54 -9.91 18.32
C MET A 99 8.39 -9.66 19.83
N PRO A 100 8.94 -8.58 20.43
CA PRO A 100 8.74 -8.29 21.85
C PRO A 100 7.27 -8.11 22.25
N LYS A 101 6.39 -7.70 21.33
CA LYS A 101 4.96 -7.51 21.60
C LYS A 101 4.19 -8.83 21.78
N LEU A 102 4.80 -9.95 21.41
CA LEU A 102 4.24 -11.28 21.61
C LEU A 102 4.47 -11.82 23.04
N ILE A 103 5.31 -11.16 23.83
CA ILE A 103 5.64 -11.62 25.19
C ILE A 103 4.40 -11.54 26.07
N GLY A 104 4.07 -12.66 26.72
CA GLY A 104 2.92 -12.78 27.62
C GLY A 104 1.61 -13.23 26.94
N LEU A 105 1.57 -13.32 25.61
CA LEU A 105 0.41 -13.83 24.88
C LEU A 105 0.34 -15.37 24.92
N LYS A 106 -0.89 -15.88 24.98
CA LYS A 106 -1.14 -17.34 25.00
C LYS A 106 -0.72 -18.06 23.72
N ASN A 107 -0.87 -17.38 22.56
CA ASN A 107 -0.56 -17.93 21.24
C ASN A 107 0.80 -17.43 20.70
N LYS A 108 1.71 -17.00 21.57
CA LYS A 108 3.03 -16.43 21.19
C LYS A 108 3.77 -17.29 20.17
N GLU A 109 3.96 -18.57 20.45
CA GLU A 109 4.76 -19.47 19.59
C GLU A 109 4.13 -19.65 18.20
N ILE A 110 2.78 -19.71 18.14
CA ILE A 110 2.05 -19.80 16.88
C ILE A 110 2.29 -18.54 16.04
N LEU A 111 2.07 -17.36 16.65
CA LEU A 111 2.27 -16.07 15.98
C LEU A 111 3.72 -15.87 15.54
N GLU A 112 4.68 -16.24 16.37
CA GLU A 112 6.10 -16.15 16.00
C GLU A 112 6.41 -16.98 14.75
N ASN A 113 5.93 -18.21 14.68
CA ASN A 113 6.10 -19.07 13.50
C ASN A 113 5.37 -18.53 12.27
N GLN A 114 4.15 -18.01 12.42
CA GLN A 114 3.38 -17.41 11.35
C GLN A 114 4.10 -16.16 10.79
N ILE A 115 4.56 -15.26 11.65
CA ILE A 115 5.29 -14.05 11.24
C ILE A 115 6.60 -14.42 10.52
N ARG A 116 7.35 -15.40 11.02
CA ARG A 116 8.56 -15.87 10.35
C ARG A 116 8.27 -16.55 9.01
N SER A 117 7.10 -17.14 8.84
CA SER A 117 6.72 -17.74 7.55
C SER A 117 6.59 -16.70 6.43
N LEU A 118 6.35 -15.42 6.76
CA LEU A 118 6.33 -14.33 5.80
C LEU A 118 7.70 -14.07 5.13
N ASP A 119 8.81 -14.52 5.75
CA ASP A 119 10.17 -14.36 5.19
C ASP A 119 10.39 -15.18 3.90
N LYS A 120 9.48 -16.09 3.58
CA LYS A 120 9.58 -16.95 2.39
C LYS A 120 9.16 -16.27 1.09
N THR A 121 8.55 -15.09 1.18
CA THR A 121 7.97 -14.39 0.03
C THR A 121 8.32 -12.91 0.09
N ASP A 122 8.57 -12.32 -1.07
CA ASP A 122 8.73 -10.87 -1.22
C ASP A 122 7.37 -10.22 -1.51
N TYR A 123 7.03 -9.19 -0.75
CA TYR A 123 5.71 -8.55 -0.80
C TYR A 123 5.81 -7.09 -1.22
N GLN A 124 4.98 -6.71 -2.18
CA GLN A 124 4.70 -5.31 -2.51
C GLN A 124 3.40 -4.90 -1.83
N VAL A 125 3.50 -4.09 -0.79
CA VAL A 125 2.35 -3.69 0.04
C VAL A 125 1.95 -2.25 -0.26
N THR A 126 0.65 -2.05 -0.43
CA THR A 126 0.04 -0.74 -0.69
C THR A 126 -1.14 -0.55 0.25
N LEU A 127 -1.21 0.61 0.91
CA LEU A 127 -2.38 1.00 1.70
C LEU A 127 -2.89 2.36 1.21
N PHE A 128 -4.18 2.48 0.98
CA PHE A 128 -4.80 3.74 0.60
C PHE A 128 -6.20 3.90 1.17
N ASP A 129 -6.59 5.16 1.38
CA ASP A 129 -7.88 5.59 1.85
C ASP A 129 -8.78 5.88 0.64
N CYS A 130 -9.74 4.98 0.36
CA CYS A 130 -10.58 5.13 -0.82
C CYS A 130 -11.63 6.25 -0.70
N ALA A 131 -11.85 6.83 0.49
CA ALA A 131 -12.65 8.05 0.65
C ALA A 131 -11.97 9.29 0.04
N LYS A 132 -10.68 9.21 -0.27
CA LYS A 132 -9.91 10.25 -0.98
C LYS A 132 -9.86 10.05 -2.49
N VAL A 133 -10.59 9.07 -3.04
CA VAL A 133 -10.62 8.84 -4.49
C VAL A 133 -11.07 10.10 -5.23
N ASP A 134 -10.35 10.43 -6.29
CA ASP A 134 -10.80 11.40 -7.28
C ASP A 134 -11.79 10.72 -8.22
N SER A 135 -13.05 11.15 -8.17
CA SER A 135 -14.13 10.59 -8.98
C SER A 135 -13.87 10.71 -10.49
N SER A 136 -12.95 11.58 -10.91
CA SER A 136 -12.56 11.73 -12.32
C SER A 136 -11.78 10.53 -12.86
N TYR A 137 -11.08 9.81 -11.97
CA TYR A 137 -10.19 8.70 -12.35
C TYR A 137 -10.66 7.33 -11.83
N GLY A 138 -11.51 7.30 -10.83
CA GLY A 138 -12.09 6.08 -10.28
C GLY A 138 -11.17 5.27 -9.37
N LEU A 139 -11.75 4.21 -8.77
CA LEU A 139 -11.09 3.38 -7.75
C LEU A 139 -9.91 2.59 -8.31
N SER A 140 -10.02 2.07 -9.53
CA SER A 140 -8.97 1.24 -10.14
C SER A 140 -7.70 2.04 -10.43
N TYR A 141 -7.84 3.30 -10.93
CA TYR A 141 -6.67 4.16 -11.10
C TYR A 141 -6.08 4.60 -9.77
N MET A 142 -6.91 4.83 -8.75
CA MET A 142 -6.41 5.10 -7.40
C MET A 142 -5.56 3.94 -6.88
N ALA A 143 -6.02 2.70 -7.03
CA ALA A 143 -5.24 1.52 -6.66
C ALA A 143 -3.90 1.47 -7.41
N MET A 144 -3.91 1.71 -8.75
CA MET A 144 -2.69 1.78 -9.55
C MET A 144 -1.77 2.92 -9.11
N SER A 145 -2.29 4.11 -8.85
CA SER A 145 -1.49 5.27 -8.44
C SER A 145 -0.78 5.02 -7.11
N HIS A 146 -1.44 4.38 -6.15
CA HIS A 146 -0.82 3.97 -4.89
C HIS A 146 0.16 2.80 -5.05
N PHE A 147 -0.11 1.88 -5.97
CA PHE A 147 0.84 0.84 -6.33
C PHE A 147 2.13 1.44 -6.92
N LEU A 148 2.02 2.43 -7.83
CA LEU A 148 3.17 3.16 -8.35
C LEU A 148 3.97 3.85 -7.23
N LEU A 149 3.28 4.49 -6.28
CA LEU A 149 3.94 5.08 -5.10
C LEU A 149 4.69 4.03 -4.27
N SER A 150 4.14 2.83 -4.12
CA SER A 150 4.79 1.74 -3.38
C SER A 150 6.04 1.20 -4.07
N LEU A 151 6.14 1.36 -5.40
CA LEU A 151 7.35 1.10 -6.19
C LEU A 151 8.36 2.24 -6.12
N GLY A 152 8.01 3.35 -5.43
CA GLY A 152 8.83 4.55 -5.38
C GLY A 152 8.67 5.47 -6.60
N PHE A 153 7.67 5.25 -7.47
CA PHE A 153 7.36 6.09 -8.62
C PHE A 153 6.42 7.25 -8.25
N LEU A 154 6.11 8.13 -9.20
CA LEU A 154 5.06 9.12 -9.02
C LEU A 154 3.68 8.49 -9.24
N SER A 155 2.62 9.10 -8.66
CA SER A 155 1.23 8.62 -8.77
C SER A 155 0.47 9.13 -9.99
N ASN A 156 1.16 9.70 -10.96
CA ASN A 156 0.57 10.33 -12.15
C ASN A 156 1.12 9.71 -13.45
N TRP A 157 0.89 10.37 -14.58
CA TRP A 157 1.37 9.89 -15.87
C TRP A 157 2.89 9.69 -15.95
N ILE A 158 3.68 10.47 -15.19
CA ILE A 158 5.14 10.25 -15.11
C ILE A 158 5.42 8.89 -14.47
N GLY A 159 4.73 8.55 -13.38
CA GLY A 159 4.88 7.24 -12.75
C GLY A 159 4.42 6.10 -13.64
N MET A 160 3.37 6.30 -14.45
CA MET A 160 3.00 5.31 -15.49
C MET A 160 4.09 5.16 -16.57
N MET A 161 4.78 6.25 -16.93
CA MET A 161 5.93 6.18 -17.82
C MET A 161 7.11 5.45 -17.16
N GLU A 162 7.42 5.74 -15.89
CA GLU A 162 8.43 5.03 -15.09
C GLU A 162 8.11 3.52 -15.06
N PHE A 163 6.85 3.17 -14.85
CA PHE A 163 6.37 1.79 -14.84
C PHE A 163 6.56 1.09 -16.19
N ASN A 164 6.18 1.73 -17.29
CA ASN A 164 6.40 1.19 -18.64
C ASN A 164 7.89 0.97 -18.92
N LEU A 165 8.75 1.94 -18.56
CA LEU A 165 10.21 1.79 -18.70
C LEU A 165 10.75 0.62 -17.88
N MET A 166 10.19 0.36 -16.70
CA MET A 166 10.54 -0.78 -15.87
C MET A 166 10.11 -2.09 -16.53
N LEU A 167 8.88 -2.20 -17.04
CA LEU A 167 8.39 -3.38 -17.74
C LEU A 167 9.24 -3.71 -19.00
N GLU A 168 9.74 -2.68 -19.68
CA GLU A 168 10.61 -2.82 -20.85
C GLU A 168 12.10 -3.02 -20.50
N ASN A 169 12.46 -3.16 -19.22
CA ASN A 169 13.85 -3.21 -18.73
C ASN A 169 14.71 -1.98 -19.17
N LYS A 170 14.08 -0.84 -19.37
CA LYS A 170 14.74 0.43 -19.75
C LYS A 170 14.91 1.40 -18.58
N TYR A 171 14.35 1.11 -17.39
CA TYR A 171 14.32 2.05 -16.27
C TYR A 171 15.71 2.37 -15.73
N ASP A 172 16.60 1.39 -15.58
CA ASP A 172 17.96 1.63 -15.11
C ASP A 172 18.77 2.49 -16.09
N LYS A 173 18.58 2.28 -17.40
CA LYS A 173 19.17 3.12 -18.44
C LYS A 173 18.65 4.55 -18.36
N PHE A 174 17.34 4.72 -18.12
CA PHE A 174 16.75 6.03 -17.90
C PHE A 174 17.36 6.74 -16.68
N LEU A 175 17.49 6.07 -15.54
CA LEU A 175 18.08 6.64 -14.32
C LEU A 175 19.53 7.06 -14.55
N ALA A 176 20.34 6.22 -15.19
CA ALA A 176 21.73 6.53 -15.51
C ALA A 176 21.82 7.77 -16.41
N THR A 177 20.98 7.85 -17.44
CA THR A 177 20.92 8.98 -18.39
C THR A 177 20.52 10.27 -17.70
N VAL A 178 19.49 10.22 -16.83
CA VAL A 178 19.06 11.38 -16.04
C VAL A 178 20.22 11.91 -15.18
N LYS A 179 20.92 11.01 -14.50
CA LYS A 179 22.04 11.35 -13.62
C LYS A 179 23.19 12.01 -14.39
N GLU A 180 23.53 11.47 -15.55
CA GLU A 180 24.56 12.04 -16.45
C GLU A 180 24.18 13.42 -16.94
N GLN A 181 22.95 13.62 -17.40
CA GLN A 181 22.46 14.88 -17.97
C GLN A 181 22.24 15.98 -16.92
N ASN A 182 22.17 15.68 -15.63
CA ASN A 182 21.83 16.60 -14.56
C ASN A 182 22.92 16.76 -13.48
N ALA A 183 24.17 16.73 -13.90
CA ALA A 183 25.34 16.94 -13.01
C ALA A 183 25.35 16.00 -11.80
N GLY A 184 25.02 14.73 -12.01
CA GLY A 184 25.06 13.69 -10.98
C GLY A 184 23.83 13.66 -10.05
N LYS A 185 22.82 14.49 -10.27
CA LYS A 185 21.58 14.47 -9.47
C LYS A 185 20.73 13.28 -9.81
N ASP A 186 20.19 12.64 -8.79
CA ASP A 186 19.31 11.50 -8.96
C ASP A 186 17.89 11.93 -9.42
N TRP A 187 17.22 11.05 -10.15
CA TRP A 187 15.86 11.27 -10.65
C TRP A 187 14.87 11.58 -9.52
N HIS A 188 15.02 10.93 -8.36
CA HIS A 188 14.18 11.17 -7.18
C HIS A 188 14.16 12.67 -6.76
N ASP A 189 15.28 13.38 -6.87
CA ASP A 189 15.37 14.81 -6.53
C ASP A 189 14.87 15.71 -7.66
N ILE A 190 15.04 15.28 -8.91
CA ILE A 190 14.65 16.04 -10.09
C ILE A 190 13.14 15.99 -10.29
N ARG A 191 12.50 14.84 -10.13
CA ARG A 191 11.07 14.63 -10.37
C ARG A 191 10.13 15.43 -9.46
N LYS A 192 10.65 15.95 -8.32
CA LYS A 192 9.95 16.87 -7.42
C LYS A 192 9.94 18.33 -7.89
N LYS A 193 10.64 18.65 -8.99
CA LYS A 193 10.82 20.01 -9.49
C LYS A 193 9.99 20.26 -10.75
N MET A 194 9.77 21.53 -11.08
CA MET A 194 9.09 21.91 -12.32
C MET A 194 9.81 21.44 -13.59
N SER A 195 11.12 21.20 -13.51
CA SER A 195 11.93 20.66 -14.63
C SER A 195 11.78 19.16 -14.86
N ALA A 196 10.99 18.45 -14.05
CA ALA A 196 10.85 17.00 -14.12
C ALA A 196 10.45 16.50 -15.51
N VAL A 197 9.43 17.11 -16.12
CA VAL A 197 8.91 16.71 -17.46
C VAL A 197 9.99 16.89 -18.53
N SER A 198 10.72 18.02 -18.50
CA SER A 198 11.80 18.28 -19.45
C SER A 198 12.97 17.31 -19.28
N ALA A 199 13.34 17.01 -18.03
CA ALA A 199 14.41 16.05 -17.73
C ALA A 199 14.02 14.63 -18.16
N LEU A 200 12.77 14.21 -17.88
CA LEU A 200 12.21 12.92 -18.33
C LEU A 200 12.29 12.79 -19.86
N LYS A 201 11.70 13.75 -20.59
CA LYS A 201 11.69 13.73 -22.05
C LYS A 201 13.11 13.68 -22.61
N LYS A 202 14.00 14.55 -22.14
CA LYS A 202 15.37 14.62 -22.61
C LYS A 202 16.13 13.30 -22.39
N ALA A 203 15.92 12.64 -21.25
CA ALA A 203 16.57 11.36 -20.98
C ALA A 203 16.01 10.23 -21.87
N ILE A 204 14.70 10.15 -22.02
CA ILE A 204 14.04 9.11 -22.84
C ILE A 204 14.43 9.25 -24.31
N LEU A 205 14.53 10.46 -24.85
CA LEU A 205 14.91 10.70 -26.24
C LEU A 205 16.35 10.27 -26.60
N THR A 206 17.15 9.84 -25.64
CA THR A 206 18.47 9.23 -25.93
C THR A 206 18.37 7.76 -26.42
N PHE A 207 17.23 7.11 -26.21
CA PHE A 207 17.01 5.69 -26.57
C PHE A 207 15.63 5.39 -27.15
N MET A 208 14.81 6.42 -27.39
CA MET A 208 13.48 6.35 -27.97
C MET A 208 13.34 7.51 -28.98
N ALA A 209 12.70 7.29 -30.10
CA ALA A 209 12.43 8.35 -31.07
C ALA A 209 11.37 9.34 -30.53
N GLU A 210 11.39 10.58 -31.02
CA GLU A 210 10.48 11.60 -30.50
C GLU A 210 9.01 11.32 -30.80
N ASP A 211 8.70 10.82 -31.97
CA ASP A 211 7.35 10.38 -32.35
C ASP A 211 6.85 9.23 -31.47
N GLU A 212 7.71 8.23 -31.19
CA GLU A 212 7.41 7.13 -30.27
C GLU A 212 7.14 7.64 -28.86
N TYR A 213 7.92 8.60 -28.38
CA TYR A 213 7.71 9.21 -27.07
C TYR A 213 6.35 9.94 -26.98
N GLU A 214 6.01 10.76 -27.96
CA GLU A 214 4.74 11.51 -27.98
C GLU A 214 3.53 10.56 -28.12
N GLU A 215 3.64 9.51 -28.91
CA GLU A 215 2.60 8.47 -29.00
C GLU A 215 2.43 7.74 -27.66
N THR A 216 3.53 7.27 -27.05
CA THR A 216 3.49 6.62 -25.73
C THR A 216 2.88 7.53 -24.68
N ARG A 217 3.26 8.81 -24.68
CA ARG A 217 2.71 9.81 -23.74
C ARG A 217 1.19 9.98 -23.93
N LYS A 218 0.73 10.04 -25.16
CA LYS A 218 -0.70 10.13 -25.49
C LYS A 218 -1.46 8.86 -25.05
N LEU A 219 -0.92 7.68 -25.32
CA LEU A 219 -1.52 6.41 -24.90
C LEU A 219 -1.64 6.30 -23.39
N ILE A 220 -0.62 6.76 -22.63
CA ILE A 220 -0.68 6.82 -21.16
C ILE A 220 -1.82 7.73 -20.70
N ASP A 221 -1.96 8.94 -21.28
CA ASP A 221 -3.04 9.87 -20.91
C ASP A 221 -4.44 9.30 -21.21
N GLU A 222 -4.60 8.63 -22.35
CA GLU A 222 -5.85 7.97 -22.71
C GLU A 222 -6.13 6.78 -21.79
N LYS A 223 -5.11 5.99 -21.46
CA LYS A 223 -5.22 4.87 -20.53
C LYS A 223 -5.66 5.34 -19.14
N ILE A 224 -5.08 6.40 -18.61
CA ILE A 224 -5.44 6.97 -17.29
C ILE A 224 -6.90 7.43 -17.27
N LYS A 225 -7.38 8.13 -18.32
CA LYS A 225 -8.76 8.61 -18.41
C LYS A 225 -9.81 7.49 -18.44
N THR A 226 -9.44 6.33 -18.91
CA THR A 226 -10.33 5.18 -19.08
C THR A 226 -9.88 3.97 -18.22
N TYR A 227 -9.16 4.24 -17.11
CA TYR A 227 -8.56 3.20 -16.30
C TYR A 227 -9.62 2.45 -15.50
N ASP A 228 -9.75 1.17 -15.74
CA ASP A 228 -10.70 0.27 -15.10
C ASP A 228 -10.01 -0.91 -14.42
N ALA A 229 -10.79 -1.81 -13.81
CA ALA A 229 -10.28 -2.97 -13.10
C ALA A 229 -9.55 -3.96 -14.02
N THR A 230 -9.94 -4.03 -15.30
CA THR A 230 -9.28 -4.89 -16.29
C THR A 230 -7.87 -4.39 -16.59
N LYS A 231 -7.72 -3.07 -16.83
CA LYS A 231 -6.41 -2.46 -17.06
C LYS A 231 -5.49 -2.60 -15.84
N LEU A 232 -6.04 -2.43 -14.63
CA LEU A 232 -5.27 -2.66 -13.41
C LEU A 232 -4.77 -4.11 -13.34
N LYS A 233 -5.66 -5.08 -13.56
CA LYS A 233 -5.29 -6.50 -13.59
C LYS A 233 -4.17 -6.77 -14.59
N ASP A 234 -4.31 -6.25 -15.83
CA ASP A 234 -3.33 -6.48 -16.89
C ASP A 234 -1.96 -5.87 -16.53
N ASP A 235 -1.92 -4.65 -15.98
CA ASP A 235 -0.68 -4.03 -15.52
C ASP A 235 -0.02 -4.79 -14.38
N LEU A 236 -0.80 -5.26 -13.39
CA LEU A 236 -0.28 -6.07 -12.29
C LEU A 236 0.20 -7.44 -12.77
N MET A 237 -0.46 -8.03 -13.78
CA MET A 237 -0.03 -9.28 -14.38
C MET A 237 1.35 -9.12 -15.04
N LEU A 238 1.55 -8.06 -15.84
CA LEU A 238 2.87 -7.77 -16.44
C LEU A 238 3.95 -7.56 -15.37
N TYR A 239 3.63 -6.86 -14.28
CA TYR A 239 4.55 -6.70 -13.15
C TYR A 239 4.91 -8.05 -12.51
N LEU A 240 3.92 -8.91 -12.29
CA LEU A 240 4.12 -10.22 -11.68
C LEU A 240 4.84 -11.21 -12.62
N GLU A 241 4.75 -11.03 -13.92
CA GLU A 241 5.56 -11.77 -14.89
C GLU A 241 7.04 -11.37 -14.82
N LEU A 242 7.30 -10.06 -14.64
CA LEU A 242 8.66 -9.54 -14.47
C LEU A 242 9.26 -9.95 -13.10
N TYR A 243 8.44 -10.06 -12.06
CA TYR A 243 8.83 -10.42 -10.69
C TYR A 243 8.04 -11.63 -10.19
N PRO A 244 8.38 -12.86 -10.67
CA PRO A 244 7.61 -14.08 -10.37
C PRO A 244 7.61 -14.47 -8.88
N GLU A 245 8.58 -14.03 -8.10
CA GLU A 245 8.69 -14.29 -6.66
C GLU A 245 7.80 -13.36 -5.80
N LYS A 246 7.33 -12.25 -6.36
CA LYS A 246 6.58 -11.24 -5.61
C LYS A 246 5.10 -11.57 -5.46
N LYS A 247 4.54 -11.13 -4.33
CA LYS A 247 3.09 -11.01 -4.11
C LYS A 247 2.73 -9.56 -3.83
N ILE A 248 1.54 -9.15 -4.27
CA ILE A 248 1.03 -7.79 -4.08
C ILE A 248 -0.09 -7.82 -3.04
N VAL A 249 -0.10 -6.86 -2.12
CA VAL A 249 -1.14 -6.74 -1.10
C VAL A 249 -1.69 -5.32 -1.07
N PHE A 250 -2.98 -5.19 -1.34
CA PHE A 250 -3.71 -3.92 -1.24
C PHE A 250 -4.50 -3.86 0.05
N PHE A 251 -4.21 -2.90 0.90
CA PHE A 251 -5.06 -2.49 2.01
C PHE A 251 -5.91 -1.31 1.57
N ILE A 252 -7.24 -1.49 1.57
CA ILE A 252 -8.22 -0.49 1.12
C ILE A 252 -9.00 -0.02 2.34
N ASP A 253 -8.69 1.19 2.81
CA ASP A 253 -9.33 1.78 3.99
C ASP A 253 -10.51 2.68 3.61
N GLU A 254 -11.35 3.02 4.56
CA GLU A 254 -12.50 3.92 4.47
C GLU A 254 -13.54 3.54 3.39
N VAL A 255 -13.65 2.24 3.07
CA VAL A 255 -14.59 1.73 2.04
C VAL A 255 -16.03 2.17 2.31
N SER A 256 -16.49 2.04 3.56
CA SER A 256 -17.86 2.43 3.95
C SER A 256 -18.11 3.93 3.80
N GLU A 257 -17.11 4.76 4.06
CA GLU A 257 -17.19 6.21 3.88
C GLU A 257 -17.26 6.57 2.41
N ALA A 258 -16.38 6.02 1.58
CA ALA A 258 -16.38 6.23 0.13
C ALA A 258 -17.72 5.86 -0.52
N LEU A 259 -18.31 4.73 -0.13
CA LEU A 259 -19.66 4.31 -0.55
C LEU A 259 -20.74 5.28 -0.08
N SER A 260 -20.69 5.73 1.19
CA SER A 260 -21.67 6.65 1.76
C SER A 260 -21.64 8.04 1.11
N GLN A 261 -20.45 8.50 0.73
CA GLN A 261 -20.21 9.75 0.01
C GLN A 261 -20.44 9.63 -1.51
N LYS A 262 -20.81 8.44 -2.00
CA LYS A 262 -21.00 8.14 -3.43
C LYS A 262 -19.78 8.47 -4.30
N LYS A 263 -18.58 8.40 -3.72
CA LYS A 263 -17.32 8.54 -4.46
C LYS A 263 -16.97 7.30 -5.25
N ILE A 264 -17.38 6.15 -4.73
CA ILE A 264 -17.36 4.85 -5.39
C ILE A 264 -18.74 4.22 -5.26
N ASN A 265 -19.05 3.26 -6.09
CA ASN A 265 -20.23 2.43 -5.95
C ASN A 265 -19.83 0.97 -5.67
N LEU A 266 -20.81 0.14 -5.32
CA LEU A 266 -20.53 -1.26 -4.99
C LEU A 266 -19.99 -2.04 -6.18
N LEU A 267 -20.44 -1.72 -7.41
CA LEU A 267 -19.97 -2.39 -8.64
C LEU A 267 -18.50 -2.09 -8.93
N ASP A 268 -18.03 -0.85 -8.62
CA ASP A 268 -16.60 -0.51 -8.74
C ASP A 268 -15.74 -1.38 -7.80
N LEU A 269 -16.24 -1.58 -6.58
CA LEU A 269 -15.54 -2.39 -5.57
C LEU A 269 -15.56 -3.90 -5.92
N GLU A 270 -16.72 -4.41 -6.36
CA GLU A 270 -16.87 -5.79 -6.82
C GLU A 270 -15.98 -6.05 -8.03
N GLY A 271 -16.04 -5.19 -9.06
CA GLY A 271 -15.21 -5.31 -10.26
C GLY A 271 -13.72 -5.27 -9.95
N LEU A 272 -13.28 -4.39 -9.02
CA LEU A 272 -11.91 -4.37 -8.54
C LEU A 272 -11.53 -5.69 -7.86
N SER A 273 -12.38 -6.17 -6.94
CA SER A 273 -12.14 -7.39 -6.18
C SER A 273 -12.07 -8.63 -7.07
N GLU A 274 -12.98 -8.75 -8.04
CA GLU A 274 -13.00 -9.84 -9.02
C GLU A 274 -11.76 -9.82 -9.92
N ALA A 275 -11.38 -8.64 -10.44
CA ALA A 275 -10.20 -8.50 -11.28
C ALA A 275 -8.93 -8.90 -10.53
N LEU A 276 -8.76 -8.44 -9.29
CA LEU A 276 -7.57 -8.75 -8.49
C LEU A 276 -7.56 -10.22 -8.04
N SER A 277 -8.70 -10.79 -7.62
CA SER A 277 -8.78 -12.19 -7.22
C SER A 277 -8.52 -13.16 -8.37
N SER A 278 -8.78 -12.75 -9.62
CA SER A 278 -8.45 -13.55 -10.80
C SER A 278 -6.95 -13.80 -11.00
N LEU A 279 -6.09 -13.00 -10.33
CA LEU A 279 -4.63 -13.19 -10.27
C LEU A 279 -4.21 -14.23 -9.20
N GLY A 280 -5.17 -14.87 -8.55
CA GLY A 280 -4.96 -15.91 -7.55
C GLY A 280 -4.29 -15.39 -6.28
N ASN A 281 -3.59 -16.28 -5.57
CA ASN A 281 -2.91 -15.95 -4.31
C ASN A 281 -1.70 -15.01 -4.46
N ARG A 282 -1.44 -14.49 -5.65
CA ARG A 282 -0.35 -13.53 -5.92
C ARG A 282 -0.77 -12.08 -5.69
N VAL A 283 -2.08 -11.79 -5.67
CA VAL A 283 -2.62 -10.46 -5.36
C VAL A 283 -3.68 -10.58 -4.28
N TRP A 284 -3.44 -9.94 -3.15
CA TRP A 284 -4.34 -9.94 -2.00
C TRP A 284 -5.00 -8.58 -1.80
N THR A 285 -6.27 -8.60 -1.39
CA THR A 285 -7.00 -7.41 -0.98
C THR A 285 -7.45 -7.52 0.47
N VAL A 286 -7.17 -6.52 1.26
CA VAL A 286 -7.64 -6.37 2.63
C VAL A 286 -8.50 -5.11 2.69
N GLN A 287 -9.82 -5.28 2.79
CA GLN A 287 -10.78 -4.19 2.76
C GLN A 287 -11.30 -3.89 4.16
N LEU A 288 -11.30 -2.61 4.56
CA LEU A 288 -11.72 -2.19 5.88
C LEU A 288 -13.13 -1.58 5.83
N PHE A 289 -14.04 -2.17 6.59
CA PHE A 289 -15.43 -1.77 6.67
C PHE A 289 -15.82 -1.30 8.07
N PHE A 290 -16.67 -0.28 8.13
CA PHE A 290 -17.31 0.15 9.38
C PHE A 290 -18.68 -0.50 9.56
N GLU A 291 -18.89 -1.14 10.70
CA GLU A 291 -20.21 -1.58 11.13
C GLU A 291 -20.96 -0.41 11.78
N ARG A 292 -22.12 -0.05 11.23
CA ARG A 292 -23.02 0.90 11.91
C ARG A 292 -23.77 0.17 13.02
N LYS A 293 -23.67 0.62 14.27
CA LYS A 293 -24.60 0.20 15.32
C LYS A 293 -26.01 0.59 14.88
N VAL A 294 -26.83 -0.34 14.43
CA VAL A 294 -28.26 -0.12 14.30
C VAL A 294 -28.81 -0.01 15.73
N ARG A 295 -29.07 1.23 16.19
CA ARG A 295 -29.86 1.40 17.41
C ARG A 295 -31.28 0.94 17.08
N ILE A 296 -31.62 -0.27 17.44
CA ILE A 296 -33.01 -0.70 17.51
C ILE A 296 -33.61 0.07 18.68
N SER A 297 -34.29 1.18 18.40
CA SER A 297 -35.14 1.81 19.41
C SER A 297 -36.28 0.83 19.68
N LYS A 298 -36.25 0.15 20.82
CA LYS A 298 -37.42 -0.51 21.34
C LYS A 298 -38.45 0.60 21.61
N LYS A 299 -39.48 0.70 20.77
CA LYS A 299 -40.72 1.37 21.09
C LYS A 299 -41.49 0.57 22.14
#